data_060327ff64fe284ef0b9b7f54eac6a41
#
_entry.id   060327ff64fe284ef0b9b7f54eac6a41
#
_cell.length_a   1.000
_cell.length_b   1.000
_cell.length_c   1.000
_cell.angle_alpha   90.00
_cell.angle_beta   90.00
_cell.angle_gamma   90.00
#
_symmetry.space_group_name_H-M   'P 1'
#
loop_
_entity.id
_entity.type
_entity.pdbx_description
1 polymer ?
#
loop_
_entity_poly.entity_id
_entity_poly.type
_entity_poly.pdbx_seq_one_letter_code
_entity_poly.pdbx_strand_id
1 'polypeptide(L)'
;MAVSSNLRTLIDNVAPLFAGEAEIFSTYWDAPGRSNQTDKTWIQRQARKEVWDTPLGDPRGLFVGPLEDLLSDFSSIDDGVPRANILDRLETLYQEFSHYCAFADAYDGLCGPGEKRISPAMLKDVPDWPENEAIRDRRAAIKRDYGALGKRACFFTEGGYCTLFSEGIRLKGRGGADDLIAAACAKVHDDEFEHMRKGILGLDESLPADDDWGLLTELSVELQRLRLPMRNAQFSYPVSEQRMSEILDGKIEPVAFDFDRAAG
;
A
#
# COMPACT_ATOMS: atom_id res chain seq x y z
N MET A 1 -19.66 2.41 -16.35
CA MET A 1 -19.68 1.11 -17.11
C MET A 1 -20.09 -0.01 -16.16
N ALA A 2 -20.82 -1.02 -16.63
CA ALA A 2 -21.11 -2.17 -15.78
C ALA A 2 -19.83 -3.00 -15.61
N VAL A 3 -19.42 -3.20 -14.37
CA VAL A 3 -18.25 -3.99 -13.99
C VAL A 3 -18.49 -5.46 -14.33
N SER A 4 -17.50 -6.15 -14.90
CA SER A 4 -17.62 -7.56 -15.32
C SER A 4 -17.89 -8.50 -14.14
N SER A 5 -18.44 -9.68 -14.44
CA SER A 5 -18.62 -10.75 -13.45
C SER A 5 -17.28 -11.26 -12.90
N ASN A 6 -16.24 -11.29 -13.73
CA ASN A 6 -14.91 -11.75 -13.35
C ASN A 6 -14.27 -10.80 -12.33
N LEU A 7 -14.34 -9.49 -12.59
CA LEU A 7 -13.84 -8.51 -11.63
C LEU A 7 -14.62 -8.56 -10.31
N ARG A 8 -15.95 -8.71 -10.36
CA ARG A 8 -16.74 -8.91 -9.13
C ARG A 8 -16.30 -10.13 -8.35
N THR A 9 -16.09 -11.27 -9.03
CA THR A 9 -15.59 -12.49 -8.39
C THR A 9 -14.23 -12.28 -7.73
N LEU A 10 -13.29 -11.58 -8.40
CA LEU A 10 -12.00 -11.26 -7.81
C LEU A 10 -12.18 -10.41 -6.54
N ILE A 11 -12.99 -9.35 -6.61
CA ILE A 11 -13.28 -8.46 -5.47
C ILE A 11 -13.91 -9.24 -4.31
N ASP A 12 -14.91 -10.09 -4.58
CA ASP A 12 -15.58 -10.89 -3.56
C ASP A 12 -14.60 -11.84 -2.83
N ASN A 13 -13.58 -12.35 -3.53
CA ASN A 13 -12.57 -13.22 -2.93
C ASN A 13 -11.56 -12.46 -2.04
N VAL A 14 -11.28 -11.20 -2.32
CA VAL A 14 -10.32 -10.40 -1.53
C VAL A 14 -10.99 -9.53 -0.46
N ALA A 15 -12.28 -9.23 -0.58
CA ALA A 15 -13.02 -8.37 0.34
C ALA A 15 -12.93 -8.79 1.83
N PRO A 16 -13.00 -10.10 2.17
CA PRO A 16 -12.80 -10.54 3.55
C PRO A 16 -11.38 -10.22 4.07
N LEU A 17 -10.37 -10.31 3.21
CA LEU A 17 -8.98 -10.04 3.59
C LEU A 17 -8.76 -8.54 3.82
N PHE A 18 -9.41 -7.67 3.04
CA PHE A 18 -9.40 -6.23 3.30
C PHE A 18 -10.16 -5.87 4.58
N ALA A 19 -11.26 -6.55 4.89
CA ALA A 19 -11.93 -6.40 6.19
C ALA A 19 -11.00 -6.78 7.35
N GLY A 20 -10.23 -7.87 7.19
CA GLY A 20 -9.21 -8.29 8.16
C GLY A 20 -8.11 -7.23 8.34
N GLU A 21 -7.66 -6.60 7.25
CA GLU A 21 -6.69 -5.51 7.33
C GLU A 21 -7.28 -4.30 8.08
N ALA A 22 -8.53 -3.94 7.85
CA ALA A 22 -9.22 -2.87 8.59
C ALA A 22 -9.33 -3.20 10.09
N GLU A 23 -9.62 -4.45 10.45
CA GLU A 23 -9.67 -4.90 11.85
C GLU A 23 -8.29 -4.80 12.54
N ILE A 24 -7.19 -5.10 11.84
CA ILE A 24 -5.83 -4.92 12.37
C ILE A 24 -5.61 -3.45 12.75
N PHE A 25 -5.97 -2.52 11.88
CA PHE A 25 -5.77 -1.10 12.13
C PHE A 25 -6.67 -0.59 13.24
N SER A 26 -7.97 -0.91 13.23
CA SER A 26 -8.89 -0.49 14.28
C SER A 26 -8.49 -1.07 15.64
N THR A 27 -8.01 -2.30 15.71
CA THR A 27 -7.47 -2.91 16.92
C THR A 27 -6.30 -2.10 17.49
N TYR A 28 -5.40 -1.65 16.63
CA TYR A 28 -4.29 -0.79 17.05
C TYR A 28 -4.76 0.59 17.50
N TRP A 29 -5.65 1.24 16.71
CA TRP A 29 -6.13 2.59 17.02
C TRP A 29 -6.83 2.68 18.37
N ASP A 30 -7.50 1.62 18.78
CA ASP A 30 -8.29 1.56 20.02
C ASP A 30 -7.54 0.84 21.16
N ALA A 31 -6.26 0.45 20.95
CA ALA A 31 -5.48 -0.24 21.97
C ALA A 31 -5.18 0.65 23.19
N PRO A 32 -5.49 0.21 24.43
CA PRO A 32 -5.29 1.02 25.63
C PRO A 32 -3.84 1.43 25.90
N GLY A 33 -2.89 0.67 25.35
CA GLY A 33 -1.45 0.93 25.49
C GLY A 33 -0.85 1.77 24.37
N ARG A 34 -1.64 2.23 23.39
CA ARG A 34 -1.17 3.07 22.31
C ARG A 34 -0.60 4.39 22.85
N SER A 35 0.48 4.85 22.25
CA SER A 35 1.23 6.04 22.68
C SER A 35 1.98 6.64 21.49
N ASN A 36 2.45 7.89 21.65
CA ASN A 36 3.33 8.53 20.63
C ASN A 36 4.53 7.64 20.26
N GLN A 37 5.07 6.85 21.19
CA GLN A 37 6.19 5.97 20.89
C GLN A 37 5.78 4.82 19.98
N THR A 38 4.64 4.19 20.21
CA THR A 38 4.13 3.13 19.33
C THR A 38 3.68 3.67 17.99
N ASP A 39 3.13 4.89 17.96
CA ASP A 39 2.79 5.60 16.71
C ASP A 39 4.05 5.89 15.89
N LYS A 40 5.10 6.45 16.50
CA LYS A 40 6.38 6.68 15.82
C LYS A 40 6.96 5.39 15.23
N THR A 41 6.79 4.25 15.89
CA THR A 41 7.32 2.97 15.40
C THR A 41 6.68 2.53 14.08
N TRP A 42 5.35 2.53 13.99
CA TRP A 42 4.69 2.14 12.75
C TRP A 42 4.82 3.20 11.66
N ILE A 43 4.86 4.50 12.01
CA ILE A 43 5.08 5.59 11.06
C ILE A 43 6.47 5.47 10.42
N GLN A 44 7.52 5.16 11.19
CA GLN A 44 8.85 4.90 10.64
C GLN A 44 8.83 3.75 9.62
N ARG A 45 8.15 2.65 9.94
CA ARG A 45 8.00 1.49 9.05
C ARG A 45 7.24 1.86 7.77
N GLN A 46 6.18 2.65 7.90
CA GLN A 46 5.42 3.12 6.73
C GLN A 46 6.26 4.09 5.88
N ALA A 47 6.82 5.13 6.48
CA ALA A 47 7.67 6.10 5.78
C ALA A 47 8.89 5.44 5.11
N ARG A 48 9.46 4.38 5.72
CA ARG A 48 10.50 3.58 5.08
C ARG A 48 10.00 2.92 3.80
N LYS A 49 8.77 2.40 3.81
CA LYS A 49 8.16 1.78 2.62
C LYS A 49 8.01 2.78 1.47
N GLU A 50 7.67 4.03 1.75
CA GLU A 50 7.51 5.08 0.73
C GLU A 50 8.84 5.43 0.03
N VAL A 51 9.99 5.37 0.72
CA VAL A 51 11.28 5.79 0.16
C VAL A 51 12.26 4.67 -0.16
N TRP A 52 12.11 3.49 0.46
CA TRP A 52 13.07 2.38 0.29
C TRP A 52 12.46 1.10 -0.26
N ASP A 53 11.15 0.85 -0.03
CA ASP A 53 10.45 -0.37 -0.47
C ASP A 53 9.35 -0.07 -1.48
N THR A 54 9.42 1.05 -2.18
CA THR A 54 8.35 1.53 -3.06
C THR A 54 7.97 0.52 -4.14
N PRO A 55 6.78 0.69 -4.72
CA PRO A 55 6.27 -0.11 -5.82
C PRO A 55 7.18 -0.18 -7.02
N LEU A 56 8.01 0.84 -7.22
CA LEU A 56 9.04 0.86 -8.27
C LEU A 56 10.07 -0.27 -8.09
N GLY A 57 10.11 -0.87 -6.87
CA GLY A 57 10.83 -2.12 -6.62
C GLY A 57 12.33 -2.03 -6.79
N ASP A 58 12.89 -0.81 -6.78
CA ASP A 58 14.32 -0.62 -6.90
C ASP A 58 14.97 -0.71 -5.52
N PRO A 59 15.85 -1.69 -5.28
CA PRO A 59 16.53 -1.85 -3.99
C PRO A 59 17.45 -0.69 -3.62
N ARG A 60 17.71 0.21 -4.56
CA ARG A 60 18.49 1.44 -4.34
C ARG A 60 17.64 2.58 -3.73
N GLY A 61 16.32 2.38 -3.61
CA GLY A 61 15.36 3.35 -3.10
C GLY A 61 14.74 4.25 -4.15
N LEU A 62 13.74 5.02 -3.73
CA LEU A 62 12.87 5.81 -4.59
C LEU A 62 13.60 6.70 -5.61
N PHE A 63 14.64 7.39 -5.16
CA PHE A 63 15.27 8.42 -6.00
C PHE A 63 16.44 7.90 -6.84
N VAL A 64 17.18 6.89 -6.39
CA VAL A 64 18.42 6.51 -7.07
C VAL A 64 18.11 5.82 -8.40
N GLY A 65 17.39 4.69 -8.37
CA GLY A 65 17.08 3.94 -9.57
C GLY A 65 16.20 4.70 -10.56
N PRO A 66 15.02 5.17 -10.16
CA PRO A 66 14.11 5.88 -11.05
C PRO A 66 14.70 7.17 -11.66
N LEU A 67 15.55 7.91 -10.93
CA LEU A 67 16.22 9.09 -11.47
C LEU A 67 17.32 8.71 -12.47
N GLU A 68 18.10 7.66 -12.22
CA GLU A 68 19.08 7.15 -13.19
C GLU A 68 18.38 6.71 -14.48
N ASP A 69 17.23 6.01 -14.36
CA ASP A 69 16.43 5.61 -15.51
C ASP A 69 15.91 6.83 -16.30
N LEU A 70 15.38 7.85 -15.61
CA LEU A 70 14.95 9.10 -16.25
C LEU A 70 16.11 9.82 -16.96
N LEU A 71 17.28 9.86 -16.34
CA LEU A 71 18.47 10.46 -16.97
C LEU A 71 18.93 9.68 -18.19
N SER A 72 18.87 8.35 -18.15
CA SER A 72 19.23 7.50 -19.29
C SER A 72 18.28 7.68 -20.47
N ASP A 73 16.99 7.84 -20.18
CA ASP A 73 15.93 8.01 -21.19
C ASP A 73 15.88 9.42 -21.80
N PHE A 74 16.53 10.41 -21.13
CA PHE A 74 16.44 11.82 -21.54
C PHE A 74 16.85 12.06 -23.00
N SER A 75 17.93 11.43 -23.46
CA SER A 75 18.40 11.58 -24.85
C SER A 75 17.51 10.90 -25.88
N SER A 76 16.59 10.03 -25.46
CA SER A 76 15.69 9.24 -26.29
C SER A 76 14.25 9.74 -26.25
N ILE A 77 13.99 10.87 -25.56
CA ILE A 77 12.66 11.48 -25.52
C ILE A 77 12.28 11.88 -26.95
N ASP A 78 11.09 11.45 -27.39
CA ASP A 78 10.56 11.58 -28.74
C ASP A 78 11.30 10.75 -29.81
N ASP A 79 12.33 10.02 -29.44
CA ASP A 79 13.05 9.07 -30.29
C ASP A 79 13.12 7.69 -29.59
N GLY A 80 11.95 7.07 -29.44
CA GLY A 80 11.76 5.78 -28.79
C GLY A 80 11.19 5.84 -27.37
N VAL A 81 11.35 6.95 -26.65
CA VAL A 81 10.74 7.17 -25.33
C VAL A 81 9.64 8.24 -25.44
N PRO A 82 8.35 7.88 -25.25
CA PRO A 82 7.25 8.84 -25.27
C PRO A 82 7.35 9.82 -24.07
N ARG A 83 7.05 11.10 -24.31
CA ARG A 83 6.96 12.11 -23.23
C ARG A 83 6.01 11.71 -22.12
N ALA A 84 4.91 11.03 -22.47
CA ALA A 84 3.94 10.55 -21.48
C ALA A 84 4.57 9.62 -20.45
N ASN A 85 5.51 8.75 -20.86
CA ASN A 85 6.21 7.85 -19.93
C ASN A 85 7.10 8.61 -18.95
N ILE A 86 7.71 9.71 -19.41
CA ILE A 86 8.53 10.57 -18.54
C ILE A 86 7.66 11.29 -17.52
N LEU A 87 6.53 11.85 -17.97
CA LEU A 87 5.57 12.52 -17.08
C LEU A 87 4.99 11.58 -16.03
N ASP A 88 4.59 10.37 -16.43
CA ASP A 88 4.05 9.36 -15.53
C ASP A 88 5.06 8.97 -14.43
N ARG A 89 6.33 8.78 -14.81
CA ARG A 89 7.40 8.49 -13.82
C ARG A 89 7.67 9.67 -12.88
N LEU A 90 7.68 10.90 -13.40
CA LEU A 90 7.85 12.10 -12.56
C LEU A 90 6.69 12.29 -11.60
N GLU A 91 5.45 12.04 -12.06
CA GLU A 91 4.26 12.08 -11.22
C GLU A 91 4.34 11.04 -10.10
N THR A 92 4.69 9.79 -10.43
CA THR A 92 4.89 8.72 -9.44
C THR A 92 5.96 9.10 -8.41
N LEU A 93 7.13 9.60 -8.84
CA LEU A 93 8.17 10.07 -7.92
C LEU A 93 7.69 11.19 -7.00
N TYR A 94 6.91 12.11 -7.53
CA TYR A 94 6.33 13.21 -6.74
C TYR A 94 5.33 12.68 -5.70
N GLN A 95 4.44 11.77 -6.08
CA GLN A 95 3.43 11.19 -5.19
C GLN A 95 4.09 10.42 -4.06
N GLU A 96 5.00 9.49 -4.35
CA GLU A 96 5.69 8.68 -3.36
C GLU A 96 6.50 9.54 -2.36
N PHE A 97 7.18 10.58 -2.86
CA PHE A 97 7.87 11.51 -1.97
C PHE A 97 6.91 12.36 -1.14
N SER A 98 5.76 12.72 -1.68
CA SER A 98 4.67 13.40 -0.96
C SER A 98 4.12 12.53 0.17
N HIS A 99 3.96 11.23 -0.06
CA HIS A 99 3.55 10.25 0.95
C HIS A 99 4.57 10.18 2.10
N TYR A 100 5.86 10.07 1.75
CA TYR A 100 6.92 10.15 2.75
C TYR A 100 6.83 11.46 3.56
N CYS A 101 6.67 12.62 2.92
CA CYS A 101 6.57 13.91 3.61
C CYS A 101 5.40 13.93 4.59
N ALA A 102 4.23 13.41 4.19
CA ALA A 102 3.05 13.38 5.06
C ALA A 102 3.29 12.55 6.34
N PHE A 103 3.91 11.37 6.21
CA PHE A 103 4.28 10.56 7.37
C PHE A 103 5.43 11.14 8.17
N ALA A 104 6.40 11.80 7.51
CA ALA A 104 7.49 12.48 8.21
C ALA A 104 6.99 13.64 9.06
N ASP A 105 6.07 14.45 8.54
CA ASP A 105 5.44 15.55 9.29
C ASP A 105 4.65 15.04 10.49
N ALA A 106 3.89 13.93 10.33
CA ALA A 106 3.19 13.30 11.43
C ALA A 106 4.17 12.80 12.51
N TYR A 107 5.23 12.11 12.11
CA TYR A 107 6.28 11.63 13.03
C TYR A 107 6.93 12.79 13.80
N ASP A 108 7.33 13.84 13.07
CA ASP A 108 7.99 15.01 13.65
C ASP A 108 7.06 15.76 14.62
N GLY A 109 5.76 15.79 14.34
CA GLY A 109 4.74 16.34 15.24
C GLY A 109 4.56 15.53 16.54
N LEU A 110 4.93 14.24 16.53
CA LEU A 110 4.93 13.38 17.72
C LEU A 110 6.21 13.45 18.54
N CYS A 111 7.25 14.09 18.01
CA CYS A 111 8.54 14.19 18.69
C CYS A 111 8.49 15.20 19.84
N GLY A 112 9.06 14.80 20.98
CA GLY A 112 9.32 15.67 22.11
C GLY A 112 10.56 16.55 21.91
N PRO A 113 10.81 17.51 22.84
CA PRO A 113 11.98 18.35 22.80
C PRO A 113 13.28 17.52 22.77
N GLY A 114 14.13 17.76 21.77
CA GLY A 114 15.43 17.09 21.62
C GLY A 114 15.37 15.70 20.97
N GLU A 115 14.21 15.18 20.64
CA GLU A 115 14.09 13.96 19.85
C GLU A 115 14.49 14.21 18.39
N LYS A 116 15.11 13.18 17.79
CA LYS A 116 15.58 13.25 16.41
C LYS A 116 14.40 13.13 15.45
N ARG A 117 14.30 14.05 14.51
CA ARG A 117 13.32 14.01 13.43
C ARG A 117 13.62 12.90 12.43
N ILE A 118 12.59 12.46 11.72
CA ILE A 118 12.74 11.44 10.70
C ILE A 118 13.44 11.99 9.46
N SER A 119 14.23 11.14 8.79
CA SER A 119 14.86 11.48 7.50
C SER A 119 15.02 10.22 6.65
N PRO A 120 15.11 10.33 5.31
CA PRO A 120 15.35 9.17 4.45
C PRO A 120 16.61 8.40 4.84
N ALA A 121 17.70 9.10 5.21
CA ALA A 121 18.93 8.47 5.65
C ALA A 121 18.75 7.64 6.94
N MET A 122 17.99 8.15 7.90
CA MET A 122 17.67 7.42 9.13
C MET A 122 16.78 6.19 8.84
N LEU A 123 15.83 6.32 7.90
CA LEU A 123 14.92 5.26 7.54
C LEU A 123 15.63 4.07 6.88
N LYS A 124 16.76 4.28 6.23
CA LYS A 124 17.56 3.20 5.64
C LYS A 124 18.04 2.21 6.71
N ASP A 125 18.31 2.71 7.92
CA ASP A 125 18.79 1.91 9.03
C ASP A 125 17.67 1.29 9.89
N VAL A 126 16.40 1.61 9.59
CA VAL A 126 15.25 0.97 10.26
C VAL A 126 15.18 -0.49 9.79
N PRO A 127 15.24 -1.46 10.71
CA PRO A 127 15.17 -2.86 10.34
C PRO A 127 13.87 -3.19 9.59
N ASP A 128 13.99 -3.96 8.53
CA ASP A 128 12.84 -4.60 7.92
C ASP A 128 12.30 -5.69 8.86
N TRP A 129 11.12 -6.20 8.62
CA TRP A 129 10.54 -7.28 9.40
C TRP A 129 10.19 -8.47 8.50
N PRO A 130 10.26 -9.70 9.04
CA PRO A 130 10.20 -10.92 8.22
C PRO A 130 8.97 -11.01 7.32
N GLU A 131 7.81 -10.55 7.79
CA GLU A 131 6.58 -10.59 7.01
C GLU A 131 6.57 -9.58 5.85
N ASN A 132 7.27 -8.44 6.00
CA ASN A 132 7.45 -7.49 4.89
C ASN A 132 8.45 -8.03 3.86
N GLU A 133 9.51 -8.66 4.31
CA GLU A 133 10.46 -9.37 3.41
C GLU A 133 9.74 -10.47 2.63
N ALA A 134 8.94 -11.30 3.29
CA ALA A 134 8.21 -12.40 2.67
C ALA A 134 7.25 -11.93 1.55
N ILE A 135 6.47 -10.87 1.77
CA ILE A 135 5.59 -10.35 0.71
C ILE A 135 6.38 -9.71 -0.43
N ARG A 136 7.49 -9.02 -0.14
CA ARG A 136 8.37 -8.43 -1.17
C ARG A 136 8.98 -9.52 -2.05
N ASP A 137 9.54 -10.56 -1.46
CA ASP A 137 10.14 -11.67 -2.18
C ASP A 137 9.11 -12.42 -3.02
N ARG A 138 7.90 -12.63 -2.47
CA ARG A 138 6.82 -13.27 -3.21
C ARG A 138 6.35 -12.41 -4.39
N ARG A 139 6.21 -11.10 -4.23
CA ARG A 139 5.92 -10.18 -5.34
C ARG A 139 6.97 -10.24 -6.44
N ALA A 140 8.25 -10.27 -6.07
CA ALA A 140 9.34 -10.42 -7.04
C ALA A 140 9.25 -11.75 -7.80
N ALA A 141 8.97 -12.86 -7.10
CA ALA A 141 8.76 -14.16 -7.71
C ALA A 141 7.55 -14.18 -8.65
N ILE A 142 6.42 -13.64 -8.22
CA ILE A 142 5.19 -13.55 -9.04
C ILE A 142 5.44 -12.72 -10.32
N LYS A 143 6.10 -11.57 -10.22
CA LYS A 143 6.44 -10.75 -11.39
C LYS A 143 7.34 -11.52 -12.38
N ARG A 144 8.30 -12.28 -11.88
CA ARG A 144 9.20 -13.10 -12.69
C ARG A 144 8.49 -14.28 -13.36
N ASP A 145 7.68 -15.00 -12.59
CA ASP A 145 7.12 -16.30 -12.99
C ASP A 145 5.87 -16.14 -13.88
N TYR A 146 5.10 -15.06 -13.69
CA TYR A 146 3.83 -14.79 -14.37
C TYR A 146 3.84 -13.53 -15.24
N GLY A 147 4.97 -12.86 -15.40
CA GLY A 147 5.17 -11.74 -16.34
C GLY A 147 4.15 -10.61 -16.17
N ALA A 148 3.41 -10.30 -17.25
CA ALA A 148 2.44 -9.19 -17.26
C ALA A 148 1.29 -9.43 -16.27
N LEU A 149 0.78 -10.67 -16.16
CA LEU A 149 -0.29 -11.00 -15.24
C LEU A 149 0.15 -10.87 -13.78
N GLY A 150 1.39 -11.33 -13.48
CA GLY A 150 1.98 -11.17 -12.15
C GLY A 150 2.19 -9.70 -11.77
N LYS A 151 2.56 -8.85 -12.71
CA LYS A 151 2.64 -7.39 -12.49
C LYS A 151 1.27 -6.81 -12.11
N ARG A 152 0.19 -7.23 -12.78
CA ARG A 152 -1.19 -6.79 -12.49
C ARG A 152 -1.66 -7.22 -11.12
N ALA A 153 -1.41 -8.48 -10.72
CA ALA A 153 -1.72 -8.95 -9.37
C ALA A 153 -0.99 -8.14 -8.30
N CYS A 154 0.30 -7.84 -8.51
CA CYS A 154 1.07 -7.00 -7.60
C CYS A 154 0.50 -5.58 -7.53
N PHE A 155 0.17 -4.96 -8.66
CA PHE A 155 -0.40 -3.62 -8.72
C PHE A 155 -1.77 -3.56 -8.04
N PHE A 156 -2.68 -4.50 -8.33
CA PHE A 156 -3.98 -4.61 -7.68
C PHE A 156 -3.87 -4.66 -6.14
N THR A 157 -2.86 -5.38 -5.62
CA THR A 157 -2.68 -5.55 -4.17
C THR A 157 -1.80 -4.48 -3.52
N GLU A 158 -1.31 -3.50 -4.26
CA GLU A 158 -0.37 -2.50 -3.77
C GLU A 158 -1.01 -1.57 -2.74
N GLY A 159 -1.91 -0.71 -3.13
CA GLY A 159 -2.67 0.15 -2.23
C GLY A 159 -3.75 -0.60 -1.43
N GLY A 160 -4.07 -1.82 -1.86
CA GLY A 160 -5.24 -2.54 -1.35
C GLY A 160 -6.51 -1.73 -1.60
N TYR A 161 -7.40 -1.70 -0.62
CA TYR A 161 -8.58 -0.82 -0.63
C TYR A 161 -8.29 0.52 0.07
N CYS A 162 -7.07 1.01 0.04
CA CYS A 162 -6.65 2.16 0.84
C CYS A 162 -6.95 1.99 2.34
N THR A 163 -6.97 0.76 2.83
CA THR A 163 -7.53 0.39 4.13
C THR A 163 -6.83 1.09 5.29
N LEU A 164 -5.48 1.16 5.26
CA LEU A 164 -4.70 1.89 6.27
C LEU A 164 -5.12 3.36 6.31
N PHE A 165 -5.20 3.98 5.14
CA PHE A 165 -5.46 5.41 5.03
C PHE A 165 -6.91 5.72 5.41
N SER A 166 -7.86 4.92 4.95
CA SER A 166 -9.28 5.05 5.31
C SER A 166 -9.50 4.92 6.81
N GLU A 167 -8.90 3.92 7.45
CA GLU A 167 -8.99 3.74 8.91
C GLU A 167 -8.26 4.85 9.66
N GLY A 168 -7.11 5.33 9.16
CA GLY A 168 -6.38 6.45 9.76
C GLY A 168 -7.16 7.77 9.71
N ILE A 169 -7.88 8.05 8.61
CA ILE A 169 -8.73 9.24 8.49
C ILE A 169 -9.83 9.29 9.57
N ARG A 170 -10.33 8.14 10.02
CA ARG A 170 -11.36 8.04 11.08
C ARG A 170 -10.88 8.53 12.45
N LEU A 171 -9.58 8.70 12.64
CA LEU A 171 -9.01 9.30 13.84
C LEU A 171 -9.24 10.81 13.95
N LYS A 172 -9.65 11.47 12.87
CA LYS A 172 -9.84 12.91 12.82
C LYS A 172 -10.83 13.38 13.90
N GLY A 173 -10.43 14.41 14.65
CA GLY A 173 -11.22 15.01 15.73
C GLY A 173 -11.03 14.36 17.09
N ARG A 174 -10.17 13.34 17.21
CA ARG A 174 -9.78 12.76 18.51
C ARG A 174 -8.69 13.60 19.22
N GLY A 175 -8.05 14.54 18.47
CA GLY A 175 -7.03 15.48 18.98
C GLY A 175 -5.61 14.93 18.97
N GLY A 176 -4.63 15.82 19.19
CA GLY A 176 -3.21 15.45 19.36
C GLY A 176 -2.64 14.59 18.24
N ALA A 177 -2.09 13.43 18.61
CA ALA A 177 -1.48 12.47 17.69
C ALA A 177 -2.45 11.96 16.62
N ASP A 178 -3.72 11.76 16.99
CA ASP A 178 -4.74 11.24 16.09
C ASP A 178 -5.02 12.17 14.93
N ASP A 179 -5.05 13.48 15.17
CA ASP A 179 -5.29 14.47 14.11
C ASP A 179 -4.09 14.57 13.16
N LEU A 180 -2.86 14.42 13.66
CA LEU A 180 -1.65 14.37 12.82
C LEU A 180 -1.66 13.14 11.90
N ILE A 181 -1.97 11.98 12.45
CA ILE A 181 -2.08 10.73 11.70
C ILE A 181 -3.19 10.80 10.68
N ALA A 182 -4.37 11.32 11.07
CA ALA A 182 -5.50 11.47 10.17
C ALA A 182 -5.18 12.40 8.98
N ALA A 183 -4.45 13.48 9.22
CA ALA A 183 -4.04 14.40 8.18
C ALA A 183 -3.05 13.74 7.18
N ALA A 184 -2.07 12.98 7.69
CA ALA A 184 -1.14 12.23 6.85
C ALA A 184 -1.87 11.17 6.02
N CYS A 185 -2.75 10.39 6.65
CA CYS A 185 -3.54 9.37 5.97
C CYS A 185 -4.48 9.97 4.90
N ALA A 186 -5.09 11.14 5.16
CA ALA A 186 -5.93 11.81 4.18
C ALA A 186 -5.15 12.23 2.93
N LYS A 187 -3.94 12.78 3.11
CA LYS A 187 -3.09 13.19 1.99
C LYS A 187 -2.72 11.99 1.09
N VAL A 188 -2.34 10.88 1.70
CA VAL A 188 -1.95 9.67 0.95
C VAL A 188 -3.18 9.00 0.32
N HIS A 189 -4.31 8.98 1.03
CA HIS A 189 -5.55 8.38 0.53
C HIS A 189 -6.01 8.99 -0.80
N ASP A 190 -5.89 10.30 -0.95
CA ASP A 190 -6.37 11.00 -2.17
C ASP A 190 -5.59 10.52 -3.40
N ASP A 191 -4.26 10.34 -3.28
CA ASP A 191 -3.41 9.84 -4.36
C ASP A 191 -3.61 8.32 -4.57
N GLU A 192 -3.60 7.53 -3.50
CA GLU A 192 -3.74 6.05 -3.55
C GLU A 192 -5.12 5.57 -3.99
N PHE A 193 -6.18 6.35 -3.74
CA PHE A 193 -7.51 6.00 -4.22
C PHE A 193 -7.57 5.96 -5.75
N GLU A 194 -6.89 6.87 -6.44
CA GLU A 194 -6.79 6.85 -7.90
C GLU A 194 -5.97 5.66 -8.41
N HIS A 195 -4.89 5.30 -7.71
CA HIS A 195 -4.10 4.12 -8.04
C HIS A 195 -4.92 2.83 -7.87
N MET A 196 -5.63 2.69 -6.75
CA MET A 196 -6.56 1.60 -6.52
C MET A 196 -7.63 1.52 -7.60
N ARG A 197 -8.25 2.65 -7.93
CA ARG A 197 -9.30 2.73 -8.95
C ARG A 197 -8.77 2.26 -10.32
N LYS A 198 -7.65 2.80 -10.77
CA LYS A 198 -7.00 2.39 -12.02
C LYS A 198 -6.59 0.91 -11.99
N GLY A 199 -6.06 0.43 -10.87
CA GLY A 199 -5.65 -0.96 -10.69
C GLY A 199 -6.81 -1.95 -10.75
N ILE A 200 -7.98 -1.58 -10.20
CA ILE A 200 -9.17 -2.43 -10.19
C ILE A 200 -9.94 -2.33 -11.51
N LEU A 201 -10.35 -1.12 -11.91
CA LEU A 201 -11.21 -0.97 -13.08
C LEU A 201 -10.45 -1.21 -14.40
N GLY A 202 -9.18 -0.87 -14.46
CA GLY A 202 -8.33 -1.13 -15.63
C GLY A 202 -8.14 -2.62 -15.94
N LEU A 203 -8.45 -3.52 -15.00
CA LEU A 203 -8.44 -4.96 -15.25
C LEU A 203 -9.49 -5.37 -16.27
N ASP A 204 -10.72 -4.85 -16.18
CA ASP A 204 -11.81 -5.15 -17.12
C ASP A 204 -11.46 -4.75 -18.56
N GLU A 205 -10.69 -3.67 -18.73
CA GLU A 205 -10.30 -3.16 -20.04
C GLU A 205 -9.15 -3.98 -20.67
N SER A 206 -8.38 -4.66 -19.85
CA SER A 206 -7.08 -5.18 -20.26
C SER A 206 -6.91 -6.69 -20.17
N LEU A 207 -7.89 -7.43 -19.64
CA LEU A 207 -7.90 -8.90 -19.52
C LEU A 207 -9.03 -9.51 -20.37
N PRO A 208 -8.74 -9.88 -21.62
CA PRO A 208 -9.77 -10.40 -22.52
C PRO A 208 -10.12 -11.88 -22.33
N ALA A 209 -9.28 -12.67 -21.64
CA ALA A 209 -9.44 -14.11 -21.53
C ALA A 209 -9.89 -14.55 -20.12
N ASP A 210 -10.90 -15.45 -20.05
CA ASP A 210 -11.43 -15.96 -18.76
C ASP A 210 -10.37 -16.73 -17.96
N ASP A 211 -9.44 -17.43 -18.61
CA ASP A 211 -8.38 -18.21 -17.96
C ASP A 211 -7.43 -17.31 -17.16
N ASP A 212 -7.18 -16.09 -17.61
CA ASP A 212 -6.32 -15.12 -16.92
C ASP A 212 -6.95 -14.62 -15.61
N TRP A 213 -8.28 -14.51 -15.55
CA TRP A 213 -8.98 -14.05 -14.35
C TRP A 213 -8.90 -15.05 -13.19
N GLY A 214 -8.94 -16.34 -13.45
CA GLY A 214 -8.77 -17.37 -12.42
C GLY A 214 -7.40 -17.23 -11.75
N LEU A 215 -6.34 -17.23 -12.54
CA LEU A 215 -4.98 -17.09 -12.04
C LEU A 215 -4.73 -15.72 -11.37
N LEU A 216 -5.25 -14.63 -11.93
CA LEU A 216 -5.17 -13.31 -11.30
C LEU A 216 -5.81 -13.30 -9.92
N THR A 217 -7.00 -13.92 -9.79
CA THR A 217 -7.69 -14.02 -8.50
C THR A 217 -6.85 -14.81 -7.48
N GLU A 218 -6.32 -15.97 -7.88
CA GLU A 218 -5.46 -16.79 -7.03
C GLU A 218 -4.23 -16.00 -6.52
N LEU A 219 -3.51 -15.33 -7.43
CA LEU A 219 -2.33 -14.53 -7.09
C LEU A 219 -2.69 -13.34 -6.18
N SER A 220 -3.81 -12.68 -6.44
CA SER A 220 -4.28 -11.55 -5.63
C SER A 220 -4.66 -11.98 -4.21
N VAL A 221 -5.39 -13.09 -4.08
CA VAL A 221 -5.73 -13.69 -2.77
C VAL A 221 -4.46 -14.10 -2.02
N GLU A 222 -3.51 -14.75 -2.69
CA GLU A 222 -2.24 -15.14 -2.09
C GLU A 222 -1.48 -13.93 -1.53
N LEU A 223 -1.34 -12.86 -2.33
CA LEU A 223 -0.65 -11.65 -1.90
C LEU A 223 -1.36 -10.96 -0.72
N GLN A 224 -2.70 -10.92 -0.73
CA GLN A 224 -3.46 -10.36 0.39
C GLN A 224 -3.35 -11.20 1.66
N ARG A 225 -3.30 -12.52 1.55
CA ARG A 225 -3.04 -13.41 2.70
C ARG A 225 -1.65 -13.17 3.32
N LEU A 226 -0.64 -12.82 2.53
CA LEU A 226 0.69 -12.41 3.02
C LEU A 226 0.69 -10.99 3.58
N ARG A 227 -0.17 -10.11 3.06
CA ARG A 227 -0.26 -8.73 3.52
C ARG A 227 -0.83 -8.62 4.94
N LEU A 228 -1.78 -9.47 5.32
CA LEU A 228 -2.36 -9.45 6.67
C LEU A 228 -1.32 -9.64 7.79
N PRO A 229 -0.50 -10.72 7.84
CA PRO A 229 0.54 -10.85 8.84
C PRO A 229 1.58 -9.72 8.75
N MET A 230 1.91 -9.23 7.56
CA MET A 230 2.81 -8.09 7.39
C MET A 230 2.26 -6.84 8.09
N ARG A 231 0.97 -6.54 7.89
CA ARG A 231 0.31 -5.41 8.56
C ARG A 231 0.20 -5.64 10.07
N ASN A 232 -0.15 -6.86 10.49
CA ASN A 232 -0.26 -7.21 11.91
C ASN A 232 1.07 -7.03 12.66
N ALA A 233 2.20 -7.36 12.02
CA ALA A 233 3.54 -7.18 12.58
C ALA A 233 4.05 -5.73 12.46
N GLN A 234 3.51 -4.92 11.53
CA GLN A 234 3.89 -3.52 11.36
C GLN A 234 3.53 -2.67 12.59
N PHE A 235 2.44 -3.02 13.27
CA PHE A 235 1.88 -2.27 14.38
C PHE A 235 2.17 -2.97 15.72
N SER A 236 2.26 -2.17 16.80
CA SER A 236 2.18 -2.68 18.16
C SER A 236 0.73 -3.14 18.44
N TYR A 237 0.53 -4.01 19.42
CA TYR A 237 -0.80 -4.54 19.75
C TYR A 237 -1.51 -5.27 18.60
N PRO A 238 -0.88 -6.32 18.04
CA PRO A 238 -1.45 -7.07 16.94
C PRO A 238 -2.74 -7.79 17.35
N VAL A 239 -3.60 -8.09 16.38
CA VAL A 239 -4.67 -9.08 16.60
C VAL A 239 -4.06 -10.44 16.94
N SER A 240 -4.78 -11.23 17.78
CA SER A 240 -4.27 -12.52 18.22
C SER A 240 -4.08 -13.51 17.05
N GLU A 241 -3.21 -14.51 17.25
CA GLU A 241 -3.01 -15.58 16.26
C GLU A 241 -4.32 -16.32 15.96
N GLN A 242 -5.16 -16.56 16.97
CA GLN A 242 -6.48 -17.15 16.77
C GLN A 242 -7.35 -16.28 15.86
N ARG A 243 -7.41 -14.97 16.13
CA ARG A 243 -8.21 -14.04 15.32
C ARG A 243 -7.67 -13.93 13.89
N MET A 244 -6.36 -13.89 13.73
CA MET A 244 -5.72 -13.91 12.41
C MET A 244 -6.11 -15.16 11.60
N SER A 245 -6.11 -16.33 12.26
CA SER A 245 -6.55 -17.58 11.62
C SER A 245 -8.02 -17.50 11.20
N GLU A 246 -8.90 -16.96 12.05
CA GLU A 246 -10.31 -16.78 11.75
C GLU A 246 -10.52 -15.86 10.53
N ILE A 247 -9.78 -14.75 10.46
CA ILE A 247 -9.81 -13.82 9.31
C ILE A 247 -9.35 -14.54 8.03
N LEU A 248 -8.24 -15.26 8.10
CA LEU A 248 -7.73 -16.02 6.95
C LEU A 248 -8.67 -17.15 6.51
N ASP A 249 -9.51 -17.68 7.41
CA ASP A 249 -10.56 -18.64 7.13
C ASP A 249 -11.86 -17.98 6.62
N GLY A 250 -11.87 -16.65 6.41
CA GLY A 250 -13.04 -15.90 5.94
C GLY A 250 -14.13 -15.69 7.02
N LYS A 251 -13.82 -15.89 8.30
CA LYS A 251 -14.75 -15.66 9.42
C LYS A 251 -14.80 -14.19 9.82
N ILE A 252 -15.08 -13.34 8.84
CA ILE A 252 -15.19 -11.88 8.98
C ILE A 252 -16.21 -11.38 7.96
N GLU A 253 -16.99 -10.36 8.33
CA GLU A 253 -17.88 -9.69 7.40
C GLU A 253 -17.06 -8.96 6.33
N PRO A 254 -17.25 -9.25 5.03
CA PRO A 254 -16.48 -8.60 3.98
C PRO A 254 -16.74 -7.10 3.90
N VAL A 255 -15.73 -6.31 3.55
CA VAL A 255 -15.94 -4.90 3.20
C VAL A 255 -16.70 -4.80 1.88
N ALA A 256 -17.69 -3.94 1.84
CA ALA A 256 -18.35 -3.61 0.58
C ALA A 256 -17.43 -2.74 -0.28
N PHE A 257 -17.23 -3.13 -1.53
CA PHE A 257 -16.54 -2.29 -2.49
C PHE A 257 -17.54 -1.42 -3.25
N ASP A 258 -17.34 -0.10 -3.19
CA ASP A 258 -18.19 0.88 -3.86
C ASP A 258 -17.73 1.05 -5.31
N PHE A 259 -18.29 0.23 -6.21
CA PHE A 259 -18.00 0.28 -7.63
C PHE A 259 -18.47 1.59 -8.28
N ASP A 260 -19.54 2.21 -7.76
CA ASP A 260 -20.07 3.45 -8.33
C ASP A 260 -19.12 4.62 -8.02
N ARG A 261 -18.62 4.70 -6.79
CA ARG A 261 -17.59 5.67 -6.42
C ARG A 261 -16.29 5.44 -7.18
N ALA A 262 -15.91 4.19 -7.41
CA ALA A 262 -14.72 3.85 -8.16
C ALA A 262 -14.86 4.15 -9.67
N ALA A 263 -16.08 4.09 -10.22
CA ALA A 263 -16.33 4.36 -11.64
C ALA A 263 -16.39 5.86 -11.99
N GLY A 264 -16.30 6.74 -11.02
CA GLY A 264 -16.17 8.18 -11.21
C GLY A 264 -17.32 8.97 -11.00
#